data_1a19c2f670fd09ec0a777c69b9616980
#
_entry.id   1a19c2f670fd09ec0a777c69b9616980
#
_cell.length_a   1.000
_cell.length_b   1.000
_cell.length_c   1.000
_cell.angle_alpha   90.00
_cell.angle_beta   90.00
_cell.angle_gamma   90.00
#
_symmetry.space_group_name_H-M   'P 1'
#
loop_
_entity.id
_entity.type
_entity.pdbx_description
1 polymer ?
#
loop_
_entity_poly.entity_id
_entity_poly.type
_entity_poly.pdbx_seq_one_letter_code
_entity_poly.pdbx_strand_id
1 'polypeptide(L)'
;DEDLRLEPKLRPQMLEQYIGQEKAKKSLKIYIEAAKKRGESLDHVLFYGNPGLGKTTLARMMAAELGVNLVTTSGPVLERSGDLAAILTNLSRHDILFVDEIHRMPISVEEVLYPAMEDFTLDLIIGQGPAARTVKLDIEPFTLVGATTRLGLLSSPLRDRFGISFRLEMYTPE
;
A
#
# COMPACT_ATOMS: atom_id res chain seq x y z
N ASP A 1 -27.34 3.20 -8.97
CA ASP A 1 -27.46 2.44 -10.21
C ASP A 1 -26.77 3.07 -11.43
N GLU A 2 -26.56 4.39 -11.41
CA GLU A 2 -25.75 5.03 -12.47
C GLU A 2 -24.28 4.62 -12.39
N ASP A 3 -23.77 4.37 -11.20
CA ASP A 3 -22.38 3.94 -11.00
C ASP A 3 -22.09 2.57 -11.60
N LEU A 4 -23.06 1.67 -11.56
CA LEU A 4 -22.94 0.34 -12.17
C LEU A 4 -22.94 0.38 -13.70
N ARG A 5 -23.53 1.42 -14.29
CA ARG A 5 -23.54 1.59 -15.75
C ARG A 5 -22.28 2.26 -16.29
N LEU A 6 -21.54 2.98 -15.44
CA LEU A 6 -20.29 3.64 -15.81
C LEU A 6 -19.09 2.71 -15.68
N GLU A 7 -19.16 1.69 -14.81
CA GLU A 7 -18.06 0.75 -14.62
C GLU A 7 -17.58 0.07 -15.93
N PRO A 8 -18.46 -0.43 -16.81
CA PRO A 8 -17.99 -1.05 -18.05
C PRO A 8 -17.37 -0.08 -19.04
N LYS A 9 -17.67 1.22 -18.95
CA LYS A 9 -17.06 2.25 -19.79
C LYS A 9 -15.76 2.78 -19.22
N LEU A 10 -15.64 2.80 -17.89
CA LEU A 10 -14.41 3.23 -17.22
C LEU A 10 -13.32 2.18 -17.31
N ARG A 11 -13.67 0.89 -17.28
CA ARG A 11 -12.71 -0.21 -17.38
C ARG A 11 -11.88 -0.18 -18.68
N PRO A 12 -12.45 -0.01 -19.88
CA PRO A 12 -11.65 0.09 -21.10
C PRO A 12 -10.73 1.31 -21.11
N GLN A 13 -11.20 2.47 -20.62
CA GLN A 13 -10.36 3.67 -20.53
C GLN A 13 -9.21 3.48 -19.54
N MET A 14 -9.48 2.83 -18.41
CA MET A 14 -8.44 2.50 -17.45
C MET A 14 -7.45 1.49 -18.00
N LEU A 15 -7.91 0.48 -18.73
CA LEU A 15 -7.06 -0.50 -19.39
C LEU A 15 -6.18 0.14 -20.45
N GLU A 16 -6.69 1.10 -21.22
CA GLU A 16 -5.91 1.87 -22.19
C GLU A 16 -4.85 2.71 -21.50
N GLN A 17 -5.17 3.33 -20.38
CA GLN A 17 -4.19 4.03 -19.55
C GLN A 17 -3.12 3.07 -19.01
N TYR A 18 -3.46 1.79 -18.82
CA TYR A 18 -2.53 0.76 -18.38
C TYR A 18 -1.60 0.23 -19.46
N ILE A 19 -1.88 0.46 -20.73
CA ILE A 19 -0.98 0.03 -21.81
C ILE A 19 0.40 0.64 -21.60
N GLY A 20 0.48 1.90 -21.18
CA GLY A 20 1.74 2.54 -20.82
C GLY A 20 2.43 2.00 -19.56
N GLN A 21 1.73 1.20 -18.75
CA GLN A 21 2.23 0.62 -17.51
C GLN A 21 2.52 -0.88 -17.64
N GLU A 22 2.63 -1.40 -18.85
CA GLU A 22 2.81 -2.83 -19.09
C GLU A 22 4.08 -3.39 -18.43
N LYS A 23 5.15 -2.60 -18.39
CA LYS A 23 6.39 -3.02 -17.70
C LYS A 23 6.15 -3.24 -16.22
N ALA A 24 5.42 -2.32 -15.57
CA ALA A 24 5.08 -2.45 -14.16
C ALA A 24 4.20 -3.67 -13.92
N LYS A 25 3.20 -3.90 -14.77
CA LYS A 25 2.32 -5.07 -14.68
C LYS A 25 3.09 -6.37 -14.83
N LYS A 26 3.97 -6.47 -15.82
CA LYS A 26 4.78 -7.67 -16.04
C LYS A 26 5.68 -7.96 -14.86
N SER A 27 6.35 -6.94 -14.34
CA SER A 27 7.21 -7.08 -13.18
C SER A 27 6.42 -7.49 -11.94
N LEU A 28 5.25 -6.87 -11.71
CA LEU A 28 4.38 -7.22 -10.60
C LEU A 28 3.91 -8.67 -10.67
N LYS A 29 3.55 -9.16 -11.85
CA LYS A 29 3.15 -10.57 -12.03
C LYS A 29 4.27 -11.52 -11.64
N ILE A 30 5.50 -11.21 -12.00
CA ILE A 30 6.67 -12.02 -11.65
C ILE A 30 6.85 -12.04 -10.13
N TYR A 31 6.80 -10.88 -9.47
CA TYR A 31 6.91 -10.79 -8.01
C TYR A 31 5.78 -11.52 -7.29
N ILE A 32 4.55 -11.39 -7.79
CA ILE A 32 3.38 -12.05 -7.23
C ILE A 32 3.52 -13.58 -7.32
N GLU A 33 3.90 -14.10 -8.48
CA GLU A 33 4.08 -15.52 -8.68
C GLU A 33 5.20 -16.08 -7.79
N ALA A 34 6.29 -15.33 -7.64
CA ALA A 34 7.38 -15.72 -6.76
C ALA A 34 6.93 -15.78 -5.30
N ALA A 35 6.17 -14.79 -4.84
CA ALA A 35 5.63 -14.76 -3.49
C ALA A 35 4.69 -15.93 -3.23
N LYS A 36 3.80 -16.24 -4.19
CA LYS A 36 2.90 -17.39 -4.10
C LYS A 36 3.64 -18.71 -3.98
N LYS A 37 4.70 -18.89 -4.78
CA LYS A 37 5.51 -20.11 -4.74
C LYS A 37 6.22 -20.29 -3.39
N ARG A 38 6.65 -19.20 -2.76
CA ARG A 38 7.29 -19.24 -1.47
C ARG A 38 6.30 -19.35 -0.30
N GLY A 39 5.01 -19.09 -0.55
CA GLY A 39 4.01 -18.98 0.52
C GLY A 39 4.22 -17.79 1.43
N GLU A 40 4.88 -16.75 0.93
CA GLU A 40 5.21 -15.54 1.67
C GLU A 40 4.41 -14.34 1.18
N SER A 41 4.37 -13.28 1.99
CA SER A 41 3.81 -12.02 1.56
C SER A 41 4.67 -11.41 0.46
N LEU A 42 4.03 -10.71 -0.47
CA LEU A 42 4.73 -9.90 -1.46
C LEU A 42 5.50 -8.78 -0.74
N ASP A 43 6.66 -8.41 -1.24
CA ASP A 43 7.39 -7.24 -0.74
C ASP A 43 6.52 -5.99 -0.84
N HIS A 44 6.76 -5.04 0.05
CA HIS A 44 6.03 -3.76 0.03
C HIS A 44 6.34 -2.99 -1.25
N VAL A 45 5.31 -2.38 -1.83
CA VAL A 45 5.35 -1.77 -3.16
C VAL A 45 5.03 -0.28 -3.07
N LEU A 46 5.84 0.54 -3.71
CA LEU A 46 5.60 1.97 -3.83
C LEU A 46 5.31 2.35 -5.27
N PHE A 47 4.16 2.97 -5.49
CA PHE A 47 3.83 3.61 -6.77
C PHE A 47 3.99 5.12 -6.64
N TYR A 48 4.75 5.71 -7.55
CA TYR A 48 4.91 7.17 -7.58
C TYR A 48 4.72 7.70 -9.00
N GLY A 49 4.34 8.95 -9.09
CA GLY A 49 4.10 9.60 -10.38
C GLY A 49 2.85 10.46 -10.38
N ASN A 50 2.40 10.86 -11.55
CA ASN A 50 1.31 11.79 -11.71
C ASN A 50 -0.01 11.27 -11.12
N PRO A 51 -0.88 12.18 -10.61
CA PRO A 51 -2.17 11.77 -10.05
C PRO A 51 -3.09 11.19 -11.13
N GLY A 52 -4.02 10.33 -10.72
CA GLY A 52 -5.05 9.79 -11.60
C GLY A 52 -4.60 8.66 -12.52
N LEU A 53 -3.43 8.08 -12.31
CA LEU A 53 -2.89 7.03 -13.18
C LEU A 53 -3.30 5.61 -12.77
N GLY A 54 -4.37 5.46 -11.99
CA GLY A 54 -4.90 4.14 -11.67
C GLY A 54 -4.10 3.35 -10.64
N LYS A 55 -3.40 4.02 -9.73
CA LYS A 55 -2.62 3.37 -8.66
C LYS A 55 -3.50 2.44 -7.81
N THR A 56 -4.71 2.91 -7.46
CA THR A 56 -5.69 2.11 -6.72
C THR A 56 -6.12 0.87 -7.51
N THR A 57 -6.29 1.02 -8.81
CA THR A 57 -6.68 -0.11 -9.67
C THR A 57 -5.57 -1.15 -9.75
N LEU A 58 -4.31 -0.72 -9.80
CA LEU A 58 -3.17 -1.65 -9.74
C LEU A 58 -3.18 -2.43 -8.42
N ALA A 59 -3.45 -1.76 -7.30
CA ALA A 59 -3.56 -2.43 -6.01
C ALA A 59 -4.70 -3.47 -6.00
N ARG A 60 -5.84 -3.14 -6.61
CA ARG A 60 -6.96 -4.08 -6.75
C ARG A 60 -6.58 -5.30 -7.59
N MET A 61 -5.87 -5.08 -8.70
CA MET A 61 -5.37 -6.17 -9.53
C MET A 61 -4.42 -7.07 -8.75
N MET A 62 -3.51 -6.48 -7.97
CA MET A 62 -2.58 -7.23 -7.13
C MET A 62 -3.33 -8.11 -6.13
N ALA A 63 -4.32 -7.55 -5.44
CA ALA A 63 -5.12 -8.29 -4.47
C ALA A 63 -5.87 -9.45 -5.13
N ALA A 64 -6.46 -9.22 -6.31
CA ALA A 64 -7.15 -10.26 -7.06
C ALA A 64 -6.20 -11.38 -7.48
N GLU A 65 -5.01 -11.05 -7.97
CA GLU A 65 -4.01 -12.04 -8.38
C GLU A 65 -3.47 -12.85 -7.19
N LEU A 66 -3.31 -12.20 -6.03
CA LEU A 66 -2.88 -12.86 -4.81
C LEU A 66 -4.01 -13.63 -4.11
N GLY A 67 -5.26 -13.36 -4.47
CA GLY A 67 -6.42 -13.96 -3.81
C GLY A 67 -6.62 -13.47 -2.37
N VAL A 68 -6.31 -12.21 -2.11
CA VAL A 68 -6.38 -11.60 -0.78
C VAL A 68 -7.30 -10.38 -0.78
N ASN A 69 -7.62 -9.88 0.40
CA ASN A 69 -8.42 -8.66 0.54
C ASN A 69 -7.57 -7.41 0.35
N LEU A 70 -8.21 -6.35 -0.12
CA LEU A 70 -7.61 -5.03 -0.22
C LEU A 70 -8.29 -4.10 0.78
N VAL A 71 -7.50 -3.47 1.62
CA VAL A 71 -7.96 -2.39 2.51
C VAL A 71 -7.33 -1.10 2.01
N THR A 72 -8.16 -0.08 1.79
CA THR A 72 -7.69 1.21 1.27
C THR A 72 -7.83 2.30 2.32
N THR A 73 -6.81 3.15 2.40
CA THR A 73 -6.80 4.34 3.24
C THR A 73 -5.92 5.39 2.57
N SER A 74 -5.68 6.50 3.26
CA SER A 74 -4.80 7.56 2.75
C SER A 74 -4.00 8.19 3.89
N GLY A 75 -2.89 8.83 3.53
CA GLY A 75 -2.07 9.55 4.49
C GLY A 75 -2.86 10.55 5.32
N PRO A 76 -3.68 11.43 4.70
CA PRO A 76 -4.48 12.41 5.46
C PRO A 76 -5.49 11.80 6.42
N VAL A 77 -6.04 10.63 6.11
CA VAL A 77 -7.01 9.94 6.99
C VAL A 77 -6.35 9.36 8.23
N LEU A 78 -5.07 8.98 8.11
CA LEU A 78 -4.30 8.40 9.23
C LEU A 78 -3.73 9.53 10.10
N GLU A 79 -4.57 10.12 10.93
CA GLU A 79 -4.18 11.27 11.76
C GLU A 79 -3.39 10.87 13.00
N ARG A 80 -3.69 9.72 13.56
CA ARG A 80 -3.10 9.23 14.82
C ARG A 80 -2.57 7.81 14.65
N SER A 81 -1.58 7.47 15.46
CA SER A 81 -0.99 6.13 15.46
C SER A 81 -2.04 5.03 15.70
N GLY A 82 -3.05 5.30 16.53
CA GLY A 82 -4.15 4.37 16.78
C GLY A 82 -5.00 4.07 15.55
N ASP A 83 -5.13 5.01 14.63
CA ASP A 83 -5.88 4.80 13.38
C ASP A 83 -5.21 3.70 12.54
N LEU A 84 -3.90 3.77 12.40
CA LEU A 84 -3.15 2.75 11.67
C LEU A 84 -3.13 1.42 12.41
N ALA A 85 -2.93 1.44 13.73
CA ALA A 85 -2.92 0.23 14.55
C ALA A 85 -4.23 -0.54 14.42
N ALA A 86 -5.36 0.17 14.42
CA ALA A 86 -6.68 -0.44 14.27
C ALA A 86 -6.82 -1.17 12.92
N ILE A 87 -6.31 -0.57 11.84
CA ILE A 87 -6.32 -1.21 10.51
C ILE A 87 -5.43 -2.45 10.51
N LEU A 88 -4.20 -2.32 10.98
CA LEU A 88 -3.21 -3.40 10.93
C LEU A 88 -3.63 -4.62 11.76
N THR A 89 -4.28 -4.42 12.89
CA THR A 89 -4.75 -5.54 13.73
C THR A 89 -5.93 -6.29 13.12
N ASN A 90 -6.62 -5.69 12.16
CA ASN A 90 -7.77 -6.30 11.49
C ASN A 90 -7.43 -6.93 10.13
N LEU A 91 -6.18 -6.81 9.67
CA LEU A 91 -5.77 -7.44 8.42
C LEU A 91 -5.70 -8.96 8.57
N SER A 92 -6.15 -9.65 7.54
CA SER A 92 -5.94 -11.10 7.41
C SER A 92 -4.59 -11.37 6.76
N ARG A 93 -4.12 -12.60 6.89
CA ARG A 93 -2.82 -13.01 6.37
C ARG A 93 -2.67 -12.67 4.89
N HIS A 94 -1.60 -11.99 4.54
CA HIS A 94 -1.20 -11.58 3.19
C HIS A 94 -2.10 -10.53 2.55
N ASP A 95 -3.03 -9.92 3.30
CA ASP A 95 -3.84 -8.82 2.77
C ASP A 95 -2.99 -7.66 2.30
N ILE A 96 -3.54 -6.88 1.39
CA ILE A 96 -2.91 -5.64 0.91
C ILE A 96 -3.52 -4.45 1.63
N LEU A 97 -2.67 -3.61 2.20
CA LEU A 97 -3.05 -2.29 2.70
C LEU A 97 -2.55 -1.24 1.70
N PHE A 98 -3.47 -0.56 1.05
CA PHE A 98 -3.17 0.54 0.13
C PHE A 98 -3.30 1.87 0.85
N VAL A 99 -2.23 2.67 0.84
CA VAL A 99 -2.21 4.01 1.44
C VAL A 99 -1.93 5.03 0.34
N ASP A 100 -2.97 5.77 -0.07
CA ASP A 100 -2.83 6.85 -1.04
C ASP A 100 -2.23 8.10 -0.36
N GLU A 101 -1.53 8.92 -1.13
CA GLU A 101 -0.83 10.10 -0.61
C GLU A 101 -0.03 9.79 0.66
N ILE A 102 0.75 8.72 0.61
CA ILE A 102 1.48 8.20 1.77
C ILE A 102 2.48 9.22 2.35
N HIS A 103 2.94 10.18 1.54
CA HIS A 103 3.83 11.26 1.98
C HIS A 103 3.16 12.22 2.96
N ARG A 104 1.82 12.17 3.10
CA ARG A 104 1.06 13.05 4.01
C ARG A 104 0.76 12.42 5.37
N MET A 105 1.30 11.26 5.66
CA MET A 105 1.17 10.67 7.00
C MET A 105 1.97 11.47 8.02
N PRO A 106 1.42 11.68 9.23
CA PRO A 106 2.21 12.24 10.33
C PRO A 106 3.37 11.33 10.73
N ILE A 107 4.42 11.91 11.27
CA ILE A 107 5.61 11.17 11.70
C ILE A 107 5.25 10.09 12.74
N SER A 108 4.33 10.39 13.66
CA SER A 108 3.88 9.42 14.66
C SER A 108 3.25 8.17 14.04
N VAL A 109 2.59 8.32 12.90
CA VAL A 109 2.00 7.21 12.15
C VAL A 109 3.08 6.44 11.41
N GLU A 110 4.05 7.12 10.78
CA GLU A 110 5.18 6.47 10.14
C GLU A 110 5.95 5.59 11.13
N GLU A 111 6.17 6.07 12.34
CA GLU A 111 6.90 5.32 13.38
C GLU A 111 6.22 4.01 13.76
N VAL A 112 4.89 3.97 13.75
CA VAL A 112 4.12 2.73 13.94
C VAL A 112 4.25 1.80 12.75
N LEU A 113 4.33 2.38 11.55
CA LEU A 113 4.38 1.61 10.32
C LEU A 113 5.71 0.86 10.14
N TYR A 114 6.82 1.41 10.60
CA TYR A 114 8.14 0.81 10.36
C TYR A 114 8.26 -0.62 10.92
N PRO A 115 8.01 -0.87 12.21
CA PRO A 115 8.10 -2.25 12.71
C PRO A 115 7.04 -3.16 12.07
N ALA A 116 5.89 -2.62 11.71
CA ALA A 116 4.85 -3.39 11.03
C ALA A 116 5.32 -3.87 9.66
N MET A 117 6.02 -3.03 8.91
CA MET A 117 6.58 -3.39 7.60
C MET A 117 7.75 -4.38 7.69
N GLU A 118 8.63 -4.17 8.67
CA GLU A 118 9.86 -4.95 8.79
C GLU A 118 9.63 -6.30 9.44
N ASP A 119 8.93 -6.34 10.56
CA ASP A 119 8.83 -7.50 11.43
C ASP A 119 7.39 -7.99 11.65
N PHE A 120 6.40 -7.34 11.04
CA PHE A 120 4.99 -7.62 11.27
C PHE A 120 4.62 -7.54 12.74
N THR A 121 5.06 -6.46 13.38
CA THR A 121 4.79 -6.17 14.78
C THR A 121 4.27 -4.76 14.96
N LEU A 122 3.50 -4.57 16.03
CA LEU A 122 3.05 -3.24 16.48
C LEU A 122 3.61 -2.98 17.86
N ASP A 123 4.14 -1.78 18.06
CA ASP A 123 4.54 -1.30 19.39
C ASP A 123 3.42 -0.44 19.96
N LEU A 124 2.79 -0.91 21.03
CA LEU A 124 1.73 -0.20 21.73
C LEU A 124 2.26 0.35 23.05
N ILE A 125 1.95 1.61 23.33
CA ILE A 125 2.28 2.22 24.61
C ILE A 125 1.09 2.05 25.55
N ILE A 126 1.31 1.36 26.67
CA ILE A 126 0.30 1.09 27.69
C ILE A 126 0.68 1.85 28.94
N GLY A 127 -0.29 2.60 29.53
CA GLY A 127 -0.09 3.41 30.71
C GLY A 127 0.31 4.83 30.39
N GLN A 128 0.50 5.64 31.44
CA GLN A 128 0.85 7.05 31.34
C GLN A 128 2.01 7.40 32.26
N GLY A 129 2.80 8.40 31.85
CA GLY A 129 3.92 8.91 32.61
C GLY A 129 5.00 7.86 32.84
N PRO A 130 5.64 7.87 34.05
CA PRO A 130 6.74 6.94 34.33
C PRO A 130 6.35 5.47 34.34
N ALA A 131 5.05 5.15 34.47
CA ALA A 131 4.54 3.80 34.43
C ALA A 131 4.22 3.32 33.01
N ALA A 132 4.39 4.17 32.01
CA ALA A 132 4.15 3.79 30.62
C ALA A 132 5.17 2.73 30.18
N ARG A 133 4.68 1.73 29.48
CA ARG A 133 5.51 0.64 28.92
C ARG A 133 5.09 0.34 27.50
N THR A 134 6.03 -0.15 26.70
CA THR A 134 5.78 -0.59 25.33
C THR A 134 5.50 -2.07 25.33
N VAL A 135 4.40 -2.46 24.70
CA VAL A 135 4.04 -3.87 24.45
C VAL A 135 4.11 -4.11 22.97
N LYS A 136 4.82 -5.16 22.57
CA LYS A 136 4.94 -5.57 21.19
C LYS A 136 3.88 -6.62 20.88
N LEU A 137 3.06 -6.36 19.84
CA LEU A 137 2.06 -7.30 19.35
C LEU A 137 2.45 -7.82 17.97
N ASP A 138 2.26 -9.10 17.74
CA ASP A 138 2.39 -9.68 16.41
C ASP A 138 1.13 -9.39 15.60
N ILE A 139 1.30 -9.05 14.33
CA ILE A 139 0.21 -8.88 13.37
C ILE A 139 0.41 -9.88 12.22
N GLU A 140 -0.67 -10.13 11.47
CA GLU A 140 -0.56 -11.00 10.31
C GLU A 140 0.34 -10.36 9.25
N PRO A 141 1.21 -11.17 8.59
CA PRO A 141 1.97 -10.67 7.45
C PRO A 141 1.07 -10.05 6.39
N PHE A 142 1.46 -8.91 5.88
CA PHE A 142 0.69 -8.14 4.90
C PHE A 142 1.63 -7.46 3.91
N THR A 143 1.08 -6.92 2.84
CA THR A 143 1.82 -6.10 1.90
C THR A 143 1.30 -4.67 1.95
N LEU A 144 2.19 -3.73 2.21
CA LEU A 144 1.88 -2.30 2.08
C LEU A 144 2.08 -1.89 0.63
N VAL A 145 1.07 -1.26 0.06
CA VAL A 145 1.17 -0.59 -1.24
C VAL A 145 0.97 0.89 -1.00
N GLY A 146 2.04 1.66 -1.13
CA GLY A 146 2.00 3.11 -1.00
C GLY A 146 1.88 3.79 -2.35
N ALA A 147 1.17 4.90 -2.39
CA ALA A 147 1.08 5.74 -3.58
C ALA A 147 1.41 7.17 -3.21
N THR A 148 2.21 7.83 -4.05
CA THR A 148 2.56 9.24 -3.87
C THR A 148 2.71 9.93 -5.21
N THR A 149 2.24 11.18 -5.28
CA THR A 149 2.51 12.08 -6.41
C THR A 149 3.78 12.88 -6.18
N ARG A 150 4.34 12.84 -4.97
CA ARG A 150 5.48 13.66 -4.56
C ARG A 150 6.52 12.83 -3.84
N LEU A 151 7.28 12.06 -4.62
CA LEU A 151 8.31 11.18 -4.08
C LEU A 151 9.32 11.93 -3.20
N GLY A 152 9.66 13.17 -3.57
CA GLY A 152 10.60 14.00 -2.81
C GLY A 152 10.11 14.39 -1.41
N LEU A 153 8.81 14.29 -1.14
CA LEU A 153 8.23 14.56 0.19
C LEU A 153 8.16 13.31 1.06
N LEU A 154 8.42 12.13 0.49
CA LEU A 154 8.44 10.90 1.25
C LEU A 154 9.75 10.83 2.05
N SER A 155 9.65 10.48 3.32
CA SER A 155 10.83 10.37 4.17
C SER A 155 11.75 9.25 3.68
N SER A 156 13.06 9.44 3.82
CA SER A 156 14.03 8.42 3.43
C SER A 156 13.85 7.11 4.18
N PRO A 157 13.59 7.11 5.51
CA PRO A 157 13.33 5.87 6.22
C PRO A 157 12.15 5.07 5.69
N LEU A 158 11.06 5.75 5.33
CA LEU A 158 9.90 5.08 4.76
C LEU A 158 10.19 4.56 3.36
N ARG A 159 10.80 5.40 2.52
CA ARG A 159 11.15 5.04 1.15
C ARG A 159 12.05 3.80 1.09
N ASP A 160 13.01 3.69 1.99
CA ASP A 160 13.97 2.58 2.03
C ASP A 160 13.32 1.25 2.41
N ARG A 161 12.13 1.28 3.00
CA ARG A 161 11.42 0.08 3.41
C ARG A 161 10.57 -0.56 2.31
N PHE A 162 10.45 0.10 1.17
CA PHE A 162 9.77 -0.48 0.00
C PHE A 162 10.79 -1.29 -0.81
N GLY A 163 10.52 -2.59 -0.96
CA GLY A 163 11.39 -3.47 -1.76
C GLY A 163 11.15 -3.32 -3.26
N ILE A 164 9.98 -2.81 -3.64
CA ILE A 164 9.57 -2.66 -5.03
C ILE A 164 9.08 -1.23 -5.23
N SER A 165 9.56 -0.53 -6.25
CA SER A 165 9.10 0.82 -6.58
C SER A 165 8.88 0.95 -8.07
N PHE A 166 7.76 1.57 -8.45
CA PHE A 166 7.43 1.83 -9.84
C PHE A 166 7.05 3.28 -10.04
N ARG A 167 7.68 3.91 -11.02
CA ARG A 167 7.24 5.20 -11.50
C ARG A 167 6.15 4.99 -12.54
N LEU A 168 4.99 5.58 -12.30
CA LEU A 168 3.87 5.53 -13.22
C LEU A 168 3.80 6.82 -14.03
N GLU A 169 3.84 6.70 -15.33
CA GLU A 169 3.77 7.82 -16.25
C GLU A 169 2.49 7.76 -17.06
N MET A 170 1.98 8.93 -17.41
CA MET A 170 0.83 8.99 -18.30
C MET A 170 1.24 8.53 -19.69
N TYR A 171 0.53 7.53 -20.20
CA TYR A 171 0.70 7.12 -21.60
C TYR A 171 -0.07 8.08 -22.48
N THR A 172 0.65 8.79 -23.36
CA THR A 172 0.05 9.57 -24.42
C THR A 172 0.29 8.82 -25.72
N PRO A 173 -0.76 8.28 -26.34
CA PRO A 173 -0.59 7.69 -27.67
C PRO A 173 -0.24 8.80 -28.66
N GLU A 174 0.87 8.64 -29.33
CA GLU A 174 1.19 9.49 -30.48
C GLU A 174 0.52 8.93 -31.74
#